data_4fc07567b71599464990a4721ffea34b
#
_entry.id   4fc07567b71599464990a4721ffea34b
#
_cell.length_a   1.000
_cell.length_b   1.000
_cell.length_c   1.000
_cell.angle_alpha   90.00
_cell.angle_beta   90.00
_cell.angle_gamma   90.00
#
_symmetry.space_group_name_H-M   'P 1'
#
loop_
_entity.id
_entity.type
_entity.pdbx_description
1 polymer ?
#
loop_
_entity_poly.entity_id
_entity_poly.type
_entity_poly.pdbx_seq_one_letter_code
_entity_poly.pdbx_strand_id
1 'polypeptide(L)'
;MKARPRIAAGRIDVIVDASNAAAWNRAVPKLDAQVRRAARAALGTARPKHRVGRMTVRLSGDRDVRRLNHDFRGKDKPTNVLSFPSGDVLGPRGALLLGDIVIAYGTVAREAAAQGKTIRDHLLHLVVHGVLHLLGHDHQRSAEAARMERIETELLAGFGIADPYVLERKRA
;
A
#
# COMPACT_ATOMS: atom_id res chain seq x y z
N MET A 1 12.26 30.26 -16.03
CA MET A 1 12.35 29.61 -14.67
C MET A 1 10.98 29.10 -14.31
N LYS A 2 10.73 27.79 -14.40
CA LYS A 2 9.43 27.20 -14.02
C LYS A 2 9.30 27.21 -12.50
N ALA A 3 8.26 27.86 -11.98
CA ALA A 3 7.97 27.90 -10.55
C ALA A 3 7.77 26.48 -10.03
N ARG A 4 8.57 26.06 -9.04
CA ARG A 4 8.37 24.80 -8.32
C ARG A 4 7.05 24.88 -7.54
N PRO A 5 6.17 23.86 -7.63
CA PRO A 5 4.92 23.88 -6.89
C PRO A 5 5.21 24.03 -5.38
N ARG A 6 4.56 24.99 -4.76
CA ARG A 6 4.58 25.16 -3.30
C ARG A 6 3.83 23.98 -2.69
N ILE A 7 4.55 23.08 -2.04
CA ILE A 7 3.96 21.96 -1.30
C ILE A 7 3.38 22.54 0.00
N ALA A 8 2.07 22.41 0.17
CA ALA A 8 1.40 22.86 1.39
C ALA A 8 1.89 22.06 2.61
N ALA A 9 2.09 22.74 3.74
CA ALA A 9 2.56 22.14 4.98
C ALA A 9 1.62 21.00 5.42
N GLY A 10 2.18 19.82 5.65
CA GLY A 10 1.44 18.65 6.17
C GLY A 10 1.04 17.59 5.14
N ARG A 11 1.52 17.65 3.91
CA ARG A 11 1.11 16.74 2.83
C ARG A 11 2.20 15.73 2.46
N ILE A 12 1.85 14.45 2.48
CA ILE A 12 2.66 13.40 1.86
C ILE A 12 2.18 13.19 0.43
N ASP A 13 3.09 13.32 -0.54
CA ASP A 13 2.80 13.04 -1.94
C ASP A 13 2.80 11.53 -2.17
N VAL A 14 1.68 11.03 -2.66
CA VAL A 14 1.54 9.64 -3.09
C VAL A 14 1.73 9.60 -4.59
N ILE A 15 2.76 8.90 -5.05
CA ILE A 15 3.02 8.64 -6.46
C ILE A 15 2.44 7.27 -6.80
N VAL A 16 1.62 7.20 -7.83
CA VAL A 16 1.13 5.93 -8.38
C VAL A 16 1.82 5.68 -9.71
N ASP A 17 2.61 4.61 -9.77
CA ASP A 17 3.29 4.14 -10.98
C ASP A 17 2.71 2.78 -11.38
N ALA A 18 2.22 2.67 -12.60
CA ALA A 18 1.58 1.44 -13.10
C ALA A 18 2.29 0.93 -14.34
N SER A 19 3.27 0.06 -14.16
CA SER A 19 3.99 -0.60 -15.26
C SER A 19 3.14 -1.61 -16.04
N ASN A 20 2.06 -2.14 -15.44
CA ASN A 20 1.06 -2.99 -16.06
C ASN A 20 -0.31 -2.28 -16.14
N ALA A 21 -0.30 -1.03 -16.57
CA ALA A 21 -1.44 -0.12 -16.51
C ALA A 21 -2.72 -0.67 -17.17
N ALA A 22 -2.60 -1.36 -18.30
CA ALA A 22 -3.76 -1.85 -19.04
C ALA A 22 -4.58 -2.88 -18.22
N ALA A 23 -3.92 -3.84 -17.57
CA ALA A 23 -4.58 -4.84 -16.74
C ALA A 23 -5.24 -4.20 -15.50
N TRP A 24 -4.50 -3.35 -14.82
CA TRP A 24 -4.99 -2.65 -13.63
C TRP A 24 -6.16 -1.72 -13.92
N ASN A 25 -6.08 -0.89 -14.97
CA ASN A 25 -7.15 0.06 -15.33
C ASN A 25 -8.43 -0.64 -15.80
N ARG A 26 -8.31 -1.84 -16.43
CA ARG A 26 -9.46 -2.65 -16.79
C ARG A 26 -10.17 -3.22 -15.57
N ALA A 27 -9.41 -3.65 -14.56
CA ALA A 27 -9.94 -4.26 -13.35
C ALA A 27 -10.44 -3.25 -12.30
N VAL A 28 -9.84 -2.05 -12.26
CA VAL A 28 -10.12 -1.04 -11.23
C VAL A 28 -10.40 0.31 -11.88
N PRO A 29 -11.68 0.70 -12.03
CA PRO A 29 -12.03 2.03 -12.54
C PRO A 29 -11.45 3.14 -11.65
N LYS A 30 -10.98 4.23 -12.28
CA LYS A 30 -10.35 5.38 -11.58
C LYS A 30 -9.19 4.95 -10.66
N LEU A 31 -8.38 4.01 -11.12
CA LEU A 31 -7.30 3.35 -10.38
C LEU A 31 -6.45 4.32 -9.55
N ASP A 32 -5.85 5.33 -10.19
CA ASP A 32 -4.97 6.31 -9.53
C ASP A 32 -5.67 7.02 -8.35
N ALA A 33 -6.89 7.49 -8.58
CA ALA A 33 -7.66 8.18 -7.54
C ALA A 33 -8.00 7.28 -6.36
N GLN A 34 -8.36 6.02 -6.61
CA GLN A 34 -8.69 5.06 -5.55
C GLN A 34 -7.46 4.66 -4.74
N VAL A 35 -6.34 4.38 -5.40
CA VAL A 35 -5.06 4.05 -4.73
C VAL A 35 -4.58 5.22 -3.87
N ARG A 36 -4.59 6.44 -4.40
CA ARG A 36 -4.21 7.64 -3.63
C ARG A 36 -5.13 7.87 -2.43
N ARG A 37 -6.43 7.66 -2.60
CA ARG A 37 -7.39 7.80 -1.50
C ARG A 37 -7.12 6.79 -0.40
N ALA A 38 -6.89 5.52 -0.74
CA ALA A 38 -6.58 4.47 0.23
C ALA A 38 -5.26 4.74 0.97
N ALA A 39 -4.21 5.10 0.23
CA ALA A 39 -2.92 5.45 0.82
C ALA A 39 -3.02 6.64 1.77
N ARG A 40 -3.74 7.71 1.39
CA ARG A 40 -3.96 8.88 2.25
C ARG A 40 -4.78 8.57 3.49
N ALA A 41 -5.77 7.70 3.40
CA ALA A 41 -6.54 7.25 4.56
C ALA A 41 -5.64 6.54 5.58
N ALA A 42 -4.77 5.63 5.13
CA ALA A 42 -3.81 4.96 5.99
C ALA A 42 -2.76 5.93 6.57
N LEU A 43 -2.25 6.87 5.78
CA LEU A 43 -1.33 7.91 6.25
C LEU A 43 -1.95 8.80 7.33
N GLY A 44 -3.27 9.02 7.28
CA GLY A 44 -4.02 9.79 8.27
C GLY A 44 -4.05 9.17 9.66
N THR A 45 -3.74 7.88 9.81
CA THR A 45 -3.69 7.19 11.13
C THR A 45 -2.44 7.54 11.93
N ALA A 46 -1.40 8.03 11.26
CA ALA A 46 -0.18 8.50 11.89
C ALA A 46 -0.16 10.04 11.95
N ARG A 47 0.48 10.56 13.01
CA ARG A 47 0.89 11.97 13.06
C ARG A 47 2.36 12.04 12.67
N PRO A 48 2.71 12.17 11.38
CA PRO A 48 4.10 12.21 10.99
C PRO A 48 4.78 13.42 11.63
N LYS A 49 5.93 13.21 12.23
CA LYS A 49 6.78 14.28 12.80
C LYS A 49 7.21 15.28 11.73
N HIS A 50 7.21 14.86 10.47
CA HIS A 50 7.61 15.64 9.32
C HIS A 50 6.37 16.11 8.54
N ARG A 51 6.36 17.38 8.17
CA ARG A 51 5.21 18.04 7.54
C ARG A 51 5.07 17.78 6.04
N VAL A 52 6.11 17.23 5.41
CA VAL A 52 6.15 16.97 3.98
C VAL A 52 6.85 15.64 3.75
N GLY A 53 6.33 14.84 2.85
CA GLY A 53 6.93 13.56 2.53
C GLY A 53 6.53 13.05 1.15
N ARG A 54 7.10 11.90 0.79
CA ARG A 54 6.82 11.19 -0.45
C ARG A 54 6.76 9.70 -0.20
N MET A 55 5.86 9.02 -0.90
CA MET A 55 5.84 7.57 -1.03
C MET A 55 5.44 7.18 -2.44
N THR A 56 5.80 5.97 -2.86
CA THR A 56 5.39 5.41 -4.15
C THR A 56 4.55 4.17 -3.95
N VAL A 57 3.46 4.05 -4.71
CA VAL A 57 2.74 2.79 -4.90
C VAL A 57 2.95 2.37 -6.35
N ARG A 58 3.75 1.31 -6.54
CA ARG A 58 4.00 0.73 -7.86
C ARG A 58 3.09 -0.45 -8.09
N LEU A 59 2.26 -0.35 -9.13
CA LEU A 59 1.35 -1.39 -9.58
C LEU A 59 2.01 -2.14 -10.75
N SER A 60 2.50 -3.34 -10.48
CA SER A 60 3.37 -4.12 -11.37
C SER A 60 2.78 -5.49 -11.70
N GLY A 61 3.53 -6.32 -12.37
CA GLY A 61 3.22 -7.72 -12.64
C GLY A 61 4.00 -8.70 -11.76
N ASP A 62 3.60 -9.97 -11.78
CA ASP A 62 4.20 -11.04 -10.97
C ASP A 62 5.69 -11.23 -11.24
N ARG A 63 6.15 -11.04 -12.49
CA ARG A 63 7.55 -11.19 -12.88
C ARG A 63 8.47 -10.21 -12.14
N ASP A 64 8.07 -8.94 -12.10
CA ASP A 64 8.88 -7.91 -11.44
C ASP A 64 8.87 -8.09 -9.93
N VAL A 65 7.71 -8.42 -9.35
CA VAL A 65 7.59 -8.66 -7.91
C VAL A 65 8.35 -9.92 -7.50
N ARG A 66 8.35 -10.99 -8.32
CA ARG A 66 9.19 -12.17 -8.08
C ARG A 66 10.67 -11.81 -8.03
N ARG A 67 11.16 -11.00 -8.98
CA ARG A 67 12.56 -10.54 -8.98
C ARG A 67 12.88 -9.74 -7.71
N LEU A 68 12.04 -8.76 -7.34
CA LEU A 68 12.24 -8.00 -6.12
C LEU A 68 12.20 -8.89 -4.86
N ASN A 69 11.28 -9.86 -4.81
CA ASN A 69 11.20 -10.79 -3.69
C ASN A 69 12.44 -11.68 -3.56
N HIS A 70 13.00 -12.11 -4.70
CA HIS A 70 14.27 -12.83 -4.75
C HIS A 70 15.42 -11.94 -4.25
N ASP A 71 15.56 -10.73 -4.82
CA ASP A 71 16.71 -9.87 -4.56
C ASP A 71 16.75 -9.34 -3.11
N PHE A 72 15.60 -9.05 -2.53
CA PHE A 72 15.50 -8.44 -1.20
C PHE A 72 15.14 -9.40 -0.07
N ARG A 73 14.53 -10.56 -0.37
CA ARG A 73 14.07 -11.53 0.64
C ARG A 73 14.58 -12.96 0.39
N GLY A 74 15.34 -13.19 -0.67
CA GLY A 74 15.83 -14.52 -1.06
C GLY A 74 14.73 -15.50 -1.47
N LYS A 75 13.53 -15.02 -1.81
CA LYS A 75 12.37 -15.86 -2.15
C LYS A 75 12.07 -15.78 -3.64
N ASP A 76 12.41 -16.83 -4.40
CA ASP A 76 12.17 -16.89 -5.84
C ASP A 76 10.72 -17.26 -6.21
N LYS A 77 9.79 -16.47 -5.74
CA LYS A 77 8.34 -16.57 -6.05
C LYS A 77 7.67 -15.20 -5.97
N PRO A 78 6.60 -14.95 -6.76
CA PRO A 78 5.84 -13.73 -6.60
C PRO A 78 5.12 -13.71 -5.25
N THR A 79 4.84 -12.50 -4.76
CA THR A 79 3.96 -12.23 -3.63
C THR A 79 2.99 -11.12 -4.03
N ASN A 80 1.93 -10.90 -3.26
CA ASN A 80 0.94 -9.88 -3.57
C ASN A 80 1.47 -8.46 -3.38
N VAL A 81 2.18 -8.18 -2.27
CA VAL A 81 2.72 -6.87 -1.93
C VAL A 81 4.11 -6.98 -1.29
N LEU A 82 4.97 -6.05 -1.63
CA LEU A 82 6.25 -5.78 -0.97
C LEU A 82 6.26 -4.33 -0.51
N SER A 83 6.67 -4.10 0.73
CA SER A 83 6.87 -2.76 1.30
C SER A 83 8.34 -2.57 1.63
N PHE A 84 8.89 -1.43 1.21
CA PHE A 84 10.28 -1.03 1.38
C PHE A 84 10.32 0.30 2.14
N PRO A 85 10.31 0.28 3.49
CA PRO A 85 10.45 1.50 4.29
C PRO A 85 11.81 2.14 4.03
N SER A 86 11.85 3.47 3.83
CA SER A 86 13.09 4.23 3.72
C SER A 86 13.39 4.96 5.02
N GLY A 87 12.49 5.81 5.47
CA GLY A 87 12.71 6.64 6.66
C GLY A 87 13.72 7.77 6.47
N ASP A 88 14.23 7.96 5.25
CA ASP A 88 15.21 9.00 4.95
C ASP A 88 14.58 10.39 4.98
N VAL A 89 15.33 11.36 5.50
CA VAL A 89 14.96 12.78 5.48
C VAL A 89 15.74 13.49 4.39
N LEU A 90 15.03 14.04 3.42
CA LEU A 90 15.62 14.68 2.25
C LEU A 90 15.59 16.20 2.33
N GLY A 91 16.77 16.80 2.13
CA GLY A 91 16.97 18.24 1.96
C GLY A 91 16.77 19.05 3.23
N PRO A 92 17.04 20.38 3.13
CA PRO A 92 17.11 21.28 4.31
C PRO A 92 15.75 21.53 4.97
N ARG A 93 14.65 21.13 4.34
CA ARG A 93 13.29 21.27 4.90
C ARG A 93 12.77 20.00 5.56
N GLY A 94 13.59 18.94 5.65
CA GLY A 94 13.24 17.70 6.33
C GLY A 94 12.08 16.93 5.69
N ALA A 95 12.00 16.87 4.34
CA ALA A 95 11.01 16.06 3.65
C ALA A 95 11.29 14.57 3.91
N LEU A 96 10.30 13.84 4.41
CA LEU A 96 10.42 12.42 4.71
C LEU A 96 10.18 11.59 3.44
N LEU A 97 11.12 10.71 3.09
CA LEU A 97 10.87 9.62 2.16
C LEU A 97 10.35 8.42 2.96
N LEU A 98 9.04 8.15 2.85
CA LEU A 98 8.42 7.03 3.57
C LEU A 98 8.88 5.69 3.05
N GLY A 99 8.97 5.56 1.73
CA GLY A 99 9.34 4.34 1.05
C GLY A 99 8.42 3.99 -0.11
N ASP A 100 8.53 2.75 -0.57
CA ASP A 100 7.85 2.23 -1.74
C ASP A 100 7.01 1.00 -1.40
N ILE A 101 5.87 0.88 -2.06
CA ILE A 101 5.02 -0.32 -2.04
C ILE A 101 4.94 -0.85 -3.47
N VAL A 102 5.16 -2.13 -3.68
CA VAL A 102 5.06 -2.78 -5.00
C VAL A 102 4.03 -3.90 -4.94
N ILE A 103 3.05 -3.89 -5.84
CA ILE A 103 1.91 -4.81 -5.86
C ILE A 103 1.84 -5.57 -7.18
N ALA A 104 1.66 -6.91 -7.11
CA ALA A 104 1.67 -7.82 -8.25
C ALA A 104 0.25 -8.13 -8.74
N TYR A 105 -0.10 -7.70 -9.97
CA TYR A 105 -1.43 -7.89 -10.54
C TYR A 105 -1.91 -9.34 -10.55
N GLY A 106 -1.11 -10.26 -11.10
CA GLY A 106 -1.52 -11.65 -11.28
C GLY A 106 -1.77 -12.35 -9.94
N THR A 107 -0.92 -12.09 -8.95
CA THR A 107 -1.11 -12.64 -7.60
C THR A 107 -2.37 -12.06 -6.94
N VAL A 108 -2.57 -10.73 -7.02
CA VAL A 108 -3.78 -10.07 -6.49
C VAL A 108 -5.05 -10.62 -7.15
N ALA A 109 -5.05 -10.81 -8.46
CA ALA A 109 -6.21 -11.34 -9.19
C ALA A 109 -6.55 -12.78 -8.76
N ARG A 110 -5.54 -13.64 -8.61
CA ARG A 110 -5.74 -15.03 -8.14
C ARG A 110 -6.26 -15.08 -6.70
N GLU A 111 -5.69 -14.28 -5.81
CA GLU A 111 -6.10 -14.21 -4.41
C GLU A 111 -7.52 -13.65 -4.26
N ALA A 112 -7.85 -12.60 -5.00
CA ALA A 112 -9.19 -12.02 -5.01
C ALA A 112 -10.24 -13.06 -5.45
N ALA A 113 -9.97 -13.79 -6.53
CA ALA A 113 -10.84 -14.86 -7.00
C ALA A 113 -11.01 -15.98 -5.96
N ALA A 114 -9.90 -16.44 -5.37
CA ALA A 114 -9.91 -17.49 -4.35
C ALA A 114 -10.67 -17.08 -3.07
N GLN A 115 -10.68 -15.78 -2.75
CA GLN A 115 -11.35 -15.23 -1.56
C GLN A 115 -12.76 -14.68 -1.85
N GLY A 116 -13.24 -14.76 -3.08
CA GLY A 116 -14.54 -14.21 -3.47
C GLY A 116 -14.61 -12.67 -3.37
N LYS A 117 -13.48 -11.98 -3.53
CA LYS A 117 -13.37 -10.53 -3.47
C LYS A 117 -13.19 -9.94 -4.87
N THR A 118 -13.48 -8.65 -5.02
CA THR A 118 -13.09 -7.93 -6.22
C THR A 118 -11.59 -7.64 -6.22
N ILE A 119 -10.98 -7.52 -7.41
CA ILE A 119 -9.58 -7.09 -7.53
C ILE A 119 -9.39 -5.71 -6.90
N ARG A 120 -10.38 -4.82 -7.05
CA ARG A 120 -10.39 -3.49 -6.42
C ARG A 120 -10.27 -3.60 -4.89
N ASP A 121 -11.13 -4.38 -4.27
CA ASP A 121 -11.19 -4.46 -2.81
C ASP A 121 -9.92 -5.08 -2.24
N HIS A 122 -9.40 -6.10 -2.90
CA HIS A 122 -8.13 -6.70 -2.50
C HIS A 122 -6.95 -5.76 -2.71
N LEU A 123 -6.90 -5.03 -3.84
CA LEU A 123 -5.89 -3.98 -4.06
C LEU A 123 -5.89 -2.92 -2.98
N LEU A 124 -7.08 -2.35 -2.65
CA LEU A 124 -7.17 -1.29 -1.65
C LEU A 124 -6.76 -1.79 -0.26
N HIS A 125 -7.10 -3.03 0.08
CA HIS A 125 -6.60 -3.67 1.30
C HIS A 125 -5.06 -3.73 1.32
N LEU A 126 -4.43 -4.21 0.25
CA LEU A 126 -2.97 -4.30 0.16
C LEU A 126 -2.28 -2.93 0.17
N VAL A 127 -2.90 -1.89 -0.39
CA VAL A 127 -2.39 -0.51 -0.30
C VAL A 127 -2.42 -0.03 1.15
N VAL A 128 -3.54 -0.18 1.85
CA VAL A 128 -3.66 0.18 3.28
C VAL A 128 -2.62 -0.58 4.11
N HIS A 129 -2.56 -1.90 3.95
CA HIS A 129 -1.61 -2.79 4.62
C HIS A 129 -0.15 -2.35 4.41
N GLY A 130 0.23 -2.11 3.16
CA GLY A 130 1.59 -1.68 2.83
C GLY A 130 1.94 -0.32 3.42
N VAL A 131 1.01 0.63 3.42
CA VAL A 131 1.23 1.95 4.06
C VAL A 131 1.42 1.82 5.57
N LEU A 132 0.63 0.99 6.24
CA LEU A 132 0.80 0.75 7.67
C LEU A 132 2.18 0.16 7.99
N HIS A 133 2.70 -0.74 7.14
CA HIS A 133 4.08 -1.20 7.25
C HIS A 133 5.11 -0.08 7.09
N LEU A 134 4.93 0.82 6.11
CA LEU A 134 5.81 1.99 5.98
C LEU A 134 5.76 2.91 7.20
N LEU A 135 4.65 2.93 7.92
CA LEU A 135 4.47 3.68 9.17
C LEU A 135 5.02 2.95 10.41
N GLY A 136 5.61 1.76 10.23
CA GLY A 136 6.23 0.98 11.30
C GLY A 136 5.28 0.02 12.04
N HIS A 137 4.05 -0.19 11.54
CA HIS A 137 3.21 -1.27 12.05
C HIS A 137 3.78 -2.62 11.60
N ASP A 138 3.76 -3.58 12.50
CA ASP A 138 4.18 -4.95 12.23
C ASP A 138 3.10 -5.94 12.70
N HIS A 139 3.16 -7.16 12.22
CA HIS A 139 2.24 -8.24 12.59
C HIS A 139 2.99 -9.50 13.09
N GLN A 140 4.25 -9.35 13.48
CA GLN A 140 5.06 -10.47 14.02
C GLN A 140 4.60 -10.90 15.42
N ARG A 141 4.02 -9.99 16.19
CA ARG A 141 3.46 -10.27 17.52
C ARG A 141 1.94 -10.21 17.47
N SER A 142 1.27 -11.12 18.18
CA SER A 142 -0.20 -11.24 18.16
C SER A 142 -0.94 -9.94 18.51
N ALA A 143 -0.45 -9.18 19.48
CA ALA A 143 -1.06 -7.91 19.87
C ALA A 143 -0.88 -6.82 18.81
N GLU A 144 0.27 -6.78 18.14
CA GLU A 144 0.57 -5.85 17.05
C GLU A 144 -0.27 -6.20 15.81
N ALA A 145 -0.37 -7.50 15.47
CA ALA A 145 -1.22 -8.01 14.41
C ALA A 145 -2.68 -7.60 14.62
N ALA A 146 -3.25 -7.86 15.80
CA ALA A 146 -4.62 -7.51 16.13
C ALA A 146 -4.88 -5.98 16.03
N ARG A 147 -3.90 -5.17 16.43
CA ARG A 147 -3.99 -3.71 16.30
C ARG A 147 -3.99 -3.28 14.83
N MET A 148 -3.10 -3.83 14.02
CA MET A 148 -2.98 -3.53 12.60
C MET A 148 -4.25 -3.94 11.85
N GLU A 149 -4.75 -5.17 12.04
CA GLU A 149 -5.99 -5.69 11.46
C GLU A 149 -7.21 -4.82 11.79
N ARG A 150 -7.32 -4.32 13.03
CA ARG A 150 -8.38 -3.42 13.43
C ARG A 150 -8.33 -2.11 12.66
N ILE A 151 -7.15 -1.49 12.54
CA ILE A 151 -6.96 -0.26 11.76
C ILE A 151 -7.33 -0.51 10.30
N GLU A 152 -6.88 -1.61 9.71
CA GLU A 152 -7.22 -1.98 8.33
C GLU A 152 -8.73 -2.13 8.15
N THR A 153 -9.39 -2.87 9.04
CA THR A 153 -10.85 -3.08 8.98
C THR A 153 -11.62 -1.76 9.06
N GLU A 154 -11.25 -0.86 9.98
CA GLU A 154 -11.87 0.45 10.12
C GLU A 154 -11.68 1.32 8.86
N LEU A 155 -10.48 1.36 8.31
CA LEU A 155 -10.19 2.11 7.10
C LEU A 155 -10.95 1.56 5.89
N LEU A 156 -10.95 0.23 5.72
CA LEU A 156 -11.58 -0.45 4.59
C LEU A 156 -13.12 -0.31 4.61
N ALA A 157 -13.72 -0.27 5.79
CA ALA A 157 -15.16 0.03 5.93
C ALA A 157 -15.52 1.39 5.31
N GLY A 158 -14.66 2.40 5.39
CA GLY A 158 -14.81 3.69 4.73
C GLY A 158 -14.78 3.64 3.19
N PHE A 159 -14.38 2.52 2.60
CA PHE A 159 -14.41 2.24 1.16
C PHE A 159 -15.55 1.29 0.76
N GLY A 160 -16.41 0.90 1.72
CA GLY A 160 -17.46 -0.11 1.51
C GLY A 160 -16.92 -1.53 1.38
N ILE A 161 -15.71 -1.80 1.90
CA ILE A 161 -15.06 -3.11 1.87
C ILE A 161 -15.32 -3.81 3.21
N ALA A 162 -15.82 -5.06 3.12
CA ALA A 162 -16.05 -5.88 4.30
C ALA A 162 -14.73 -6.24 5.01
N ASP A 163 -14.83 -6.58 6.30
CA ASP A 163 -13.68 -7.02 7.09
C ASP A 163 -12.93 -8.18 6.39
N PRO A 164 -11.68 -7.97 5.98
CA PRO A 164 -10.91 -8.96 5.26
C PRO A 164 -10.56 -10.20 6.08
N TYR A 165 -10.63 -10.12 7.41
CA TYR A 165 -10.19 -11.14 8.35
C TYR A 165 -11.32 -12.03 8.90
N VAL A 166 -12.56 -11.82 8.49
CA VAL A 166 -13.73 -12.59 8.99
C VAL A 166 -13.55 -14.10 8.81
N LEU A 167 -13.01 -14.53 7.66
CA LEU A 167 -12.84 -15.96 7.38
C LEU A 167 -11.70 -16.59 8.20
N GLU A 168 -10.66 -15.84 8.48
CA GLU A 168 -9.55 -16.30 9.30
C GLU A 168 -9.96 -16.45 10.75
N ARG A 169 -10.70 -15.48 11.30
CA ARG A 169 -11.23 -15.52 12.68
C ARG A 169 -12.25 -16.63 12.92
N LYS A 170 -12.94 -17.09 11.86
CA LYS A 170 -13.88 -18.23 11.97
C LYS A 170 -13.19 -19.59 11.96
N ARG A 171 -11.90 -19.65 11.58
CA ARG A 171 -11.11 -20.89 11.52
C ARG A 171 -10.14 -21.05 12.71
N ALA A 172 -9.96 -20.01 13.50
CA ALA A 172 -9.15 -20.00 14.72
C ALA A 172 -9.99 -20.35 15.96
#